data_3a9e3c55088442085a07382f28c2907f
#
_entry.id   3a9e3c55088442085a07382f28c2907f
#
_cell.length_a   1.000
_cell.length_b   1.000
_cell.length_c   1.000
_cell.angle_alpha   90.00
_cell.angle_beta   90.00
_cell.angle_gamma   90.00
#
_symmetry.space_group_name_H-M   'P 1'
#
loop_
_entity.id
_entity.type
_entity.pdbx_description
1 polymer ?
#
loop_
_entity_poly.entity_id
_entity_poly.type
_entity_poly.pdbx_seq_one_letter_code
_entity_poly.pdbx_strand_id
1 'polypeptide(L)'
;DFLTKLDITNPDHVLLFGADAQKHISDFSESALQAVRTSDTGEVGKMLENLVVELKGFEADAEEPKGIFKIFHSADNRIERMKARYNKANVNVENIATSLEGYQAQLLKDVAMFDRLYDQNTAYFRQLTLYIIAGEEKLQRVREGELKELMAKAAESGDAMDAQKANDLAAQCDRFEKKLHDLKLTRQVSMQMAPQIRLLQNNDSSVSYTHLRAHETLANL
;
A
#
# COMPACT_ATOMS: atom_id res chain seq x y z
N ASP A 1 4.90 -15.64 28.94
CA ASP A 1 6.25 -16.20 28.83
C ASP A 1 7.30 -15.28 28.22
N PHE A 2 6.90 -14.16 27.64
CA PHE A 2 7.80 -13.13 27.11
C PHE A 2 8.45 -12.30 28.22
N LEU A 3 7.71 -12.02 29.28
CA LEU A 3 8.14 -11.18 30.42
C LEU A 3 9.29 -11.80 31.22
N THR A 4 9.34 -13.14 31.29
CA THR A 4 10.36 -13.86 32.06
C THR A 4 11.72 -13.89 31.36
N LYS A 5 11.74 -13.75 30.03
CA LYS A 5 12.97 -13.76 29.22
C LYS A 5 13.54 -12.38 28.94
N LEU A 6 12.77 -11.31 29.18
CA LEU A 6 13.19 -9.94 28.94
C LEU A 6 14.01 -9.41 30.13
N ASP A 7 15.30 -9.23 29.89
CA ASP A 7 16.22 -8.57 30.81
C ASP A 7 16.51 -7.15 30.29
N ILE A 8 15.99 -6.14 30.98
CA ILE A 8 16.18 -4.72 30.59
C ILE A 8 17.56 -4.19 30.94
N THR A 9 18.35 -4.95 31.72
CA THR A 9 19.74 -4.60 32.06
C THR A 9 20.69 -5.00 30.91
N ASN A 10 20.27 -5.92 30.04
CA ASN A 10 21.01 -6.35 28.87
C ASN A 10 20.66 -5.46 27.65
N PRO A 11 21.63 -4.66 27.12
CA PRO A 11 21.41 -3.78 25.99
C PRO A 11 20.91 -4.51 24.73
N ASP A 12 21.38 -5.73 24.46
CA ASP A 12 20.99 -6.53 23.30
C ASP A 12 19.53 -6.96 23.41
N HIS A 13 19.06 -7.36 24.59
CA HIS A 13 17.66 -7.69 24.82
C HIS A 13 16.75 -6.47 24.58
N VAL A 14 17.16 -5.29 25.01
CA VAL A 14 16.43 -4.03 24.78
C VAL A 14 16.40 -3.68 23.28
N LEU A 15 17.54 -3.81 22.60
CA LEU A 15 17.64 -3.50 21.16
C LEU A 15 16.75 -4.43 20.32
N LEU A 16 16.80 -5.73 20.62
CA LEU A 16 16.06 -6.75 19.89
C LEU A 16 14.57 -6.81 20.26
N PHE A 17 14.17 -6.18 21.36
CA PHE A 17 12.78 -6.21 21.82
C PHE A 17 11.84 -5.59 20.79
N GLY A 18 10.98 -6.39 20.19
CA GLY A 18 10.03 -5.97 19.16
C GLY A 18 10.66 -5.59 17.81
N ALA A 19 11.98 -5.82 17.62
CA ALA A 19 12.68 -5.47 16.40
C ALA A 19 12.11 -6.19 15.18
N ASP A 20 11.75 -7.48 15.31
CA ASP A 20 11.12 -8.24 14.24
C ASP A 20 9.78 -7.64 13.82
N ALA A 21 8.96 -7.25 14.79
CA ALA A 21 7.67 -6.61 14.51
C ALA A 21 7.84 -5.23 13.84
N GLN A 22 8.85 -4.45 14.25
CA GLN A 22 9.19 -3.19 13.59
C GLN A 22 9.67 -3.40 12.16
N LYS A 23 10.54 -4.40 11.93
CA LYS A 23 11.02 -4.75 10.60
C LYS A 23 9.88 -5.15 9.69
N HIS A 24 8.98 -5.99 10.15
CA HIS A 24 7.80 -6.41 9.37
C HIS A 24 6.94 -5.21 8.93
N ILE A 25 6.74 -4.21 9.77
CA ILE A 25 6.01 -2.99 9.38
C ILE A 25 6.79 -2.18 8.35
N SER A 26 8.13 -2.10 8.45
CA SER A 26 8.96 -1.42 7.48
C SER A 26 8.92 -2.09 6.11
N ASP A 27 9.17 -3.40 6.06
CA ASP A 27 9.15 -4.21 4.84
C ASP A 27 7.76 -4.17 4.17
N PHE A 28 6.72 -4.21 5.01
CA PHE A 28 5.34 -4.06 4.59
C PHE A 28 5.07 -2.68 3.96
N SER A 29 5.52 -1.59 4.59
CA SER A 29 5.34 -0.22 4.09
C SER A 29 5.98 -0.04 2.72
N GLU A 30 7.17 -0.60 2.51
CA GLU A 30 7.86 -0.59 1.23
C GLU A 30 7.09 -1.37 0.17
N SER A 31 6.60 -2.57 0.50
CA SER A 31 5.80 -3.40 -0.40
C SER A 31 4.48 -2.72 -0.80
N ALA A 32 3.79 -2.09 0.15
CA ALA A 32 2.57 -1.34 -0.11
C ALA A 32 2.83 -0.12 -1.02
N LEU A 33 3.93 0.61 -0.79
CA LEU A 33 4.32 1.74 -1.64
C LEU A 33 4.66 1.30 -3.06
N GLN A 34 5.32 0.16 -3.22
CA GLN A 34 5.65 -0.40 -4.53
C GLN A 34 4.38 -0.83 -5.28
N ALA A 35 3.43 -1.45 -4.61
CA ALA A 35 2.14 -1.82 -5.17
C ALA A 35 1.38 -0.61 -5.73
N VAL A 36 1.35 0.50 -5.00
CA VAL A 36 0.73 1.77 -5.45
C VAL A 36 1.40 2.32 -6.71
N ARG A 37 2.73 2.22 -6.81
CA ARG A 37 3.49 2.72 -7.97
C ARG A 37 3.27 1.90 -9.23
N THR A 38 2.97 0.61 -9.12
CA THR A 38 2.76 -0.29 -10.25
C THR A 38 1.33 -0.28 -10.78
N SER A 39 0.38 0.27 -10.03
CA SER A 39 -1.03 0.41 -10.39
C SER A 39 -1.29 1.64 -11.29
N ASP A 40 -0.45 1.89 -12.31
CA ASP A 40 -0.63 3.03 -13.21
C ASP A 40 -1.55 2.65 -14.39
N THR A 41 -2.78 3.17 -14.36
CA THR A 41 -3.80 2.99 -15.41
C THR A 41 -3.63 3.93 -16.61
N GLY A 42 -2.53 4.66 -16.70
CA GLY A 42 -2.30 5.69 -17.73
C GLY A 42 -2.28 5.16 -19.17
N GLU A 43 -1.92 3.90 -19.39
CA GLU A 43 -1.95 3.27 -20.74
C GLU A 43 -3.36 3.07 -21.27
N VAL A 44 -4.30 2.63 -20.42
CA VAL A 44 -5.71 2.45 -20.85
C VAL A 44 -6.33 3.79 -21.23
N GLY A 45 -6.07 4.83 -20.47
CA GLY A 45 -6.54 6.19 -20.79
C GLY A 45 -6.06 6.64 -22.16
N LYS A 46 -4.80 6.42 -22.51
CA LYS A 46 -4.23 6.74 -23.84
C LYS A 46 -4.85 5.90 -24.97
N MET A 47 -5.10 4.60 -24.73
CA MET A 47 -5.75 3.75 -25.72
C MET A 47 -7.19 4.19 -26.02
N LEU A 48 -7.95 4.55 -24.98
CA LEU A 48 -9.31 5.08 -25.14
C LEU A 48 -9.32 6.45 -25.82
N GLU A 49 -8.39 7.32 -25.50
CA GLU A 49 -8.23 8.62 -26.17
C GLU A 49 -7.95 8.43 -27.67
N ASN A 50 -7.04 7.55 -28.03
CA ASN A 50 -6.74 7.22 -29.43
C ASN A 50 -7.97 6.67 -30.16
N LEU A 51 -8.76 5.78 -29.52
CA LEU A 51 -9.98 5.26 -30.11
C LEU A 51 -11.01 6.38 -30.37
N VAL A 52 -11.20 7.28 -29.40
CA VAL A 52 -12.11 8.44 -29.56
C VAL A 52 -11.68 9.33 -30.71
N VAL A 53 -10.36 9.58 -30.87
CA VAL A 53 -9.82 10.35 -31.98
C VAL A 53 -10.07 9.66 -33.34
N GLU A 54 -9.87 8.33 -33.41
CA GLU A 54 -10.16 7.56 -34.64
C GLU A 54 -11.64 7.56 -34.98
N LEU A 55 -12.54 7.39 -34.00
CA LEU A 55 -13.98 7.44 -34.19
C LEU A 55 -14.46 8.83 -34.64
N LYS A 56 -13.95 9.92 -34.07
CA LYS A 56 -14.24 11.28 -34.54
C LYS A 56 -13.76 11.54 -35.96
N GLY A 57 -12.68 10.89 -36.39
CA GLY A 57 -12.22 10.93 -37.78
C GLY A 57 -13.23 10.33 -38.77
N PHE A 58 -14.08 9.37 -38.33
CA PHE A 58 -15.17 8.83 -39.14
C PHE A 58 -16.29 9.85 -39.38
N GLU A 59 -16.66 10.64 -38.38
CA GLU A 59 -17.71 11.65 -38.47
C GLU A 59 -17.30 12.81 -39.39
N ALA A 60 -16.04 13.23 -39.33
CA ALA A 60 -15.52 14.34 -40.13
C ALA A 60 -15.49 14.05 -41.65
N ASP A 61 -15.34 12.78 -42.05
CA ASP A 61 -15.36 12.36 -43.46
C ASP A 61 -16.78 12.05 -43.99
N ALA A 62 -17.80 12.01 -43.13
CA ALA A 62 -19.20 11.87 -43.50
C ALA A 62 -19.81 13.21 -43.94
N GLU A 63 -19.22 14.36 -43.61
CA GLU A 63 -19.64 15.65 -44.15
C GLU A 63 -19.18 15.80 -45.62
N GLU A 64 -20.15 15.90 -46.53
CA GLU A 64 -19.92 16.05 -47.97
C GLU A 64 -19.17 17.35 -48.29
N PRO A 65 -18.09 17.29 -49.12
CA PRO A 65 -17.55 18.50 -49.70
C PRO A 65 -18.52 19.02 -50.75
N LYS A 66 -19.15 20.14 -50.51
CA LYS A 66 -19.95 20.92 -51.47
C LYS A 66 -19.07 21.36 -52.64
N GLY A 67 -19.08 20.61 -53.75
CA GLY A 67 -18.36 21.00 -54.96
C GLY A 67 -18.67 20.08 -56.13
N ILE A 68 -19.27 20.64 -57.21
CA ILE A 68 -19.87 20.00 -58.36
C ILE A 68 -18.87 19.26 -59.32
N PHE A 69 -17.58 19.18 -58.98
CA PHE A 69 -16.53 18.75 -59.93
C PHE A 69 -15.91 17.36 -59.69
N LYS A 70 -16.52 16.45 -58.90
CA LYS A 70 -15.95 15.11 -58.62
C LYS A 70 -16.88 13.94 -58.81
N ILE A 71 -17.68 13.95 -59.90
CA ILE A 71 -18.67 12.88 -60.10
C ILE A 71 -18.11 11.62 -60.77
N PHE A 72 -16.90 11.59 -61.31
CA PHE A 72 -16.47 10.50 -62.20
C PHE A 72 -15.32 9.61 -61.71
N HIS A 73 -14.75 9.77 -60.52
CA HIS A 73 -13.61 8.93 -60.08
C HIS A 73 -13.64 8.42 -58.64
N SER A 74 -14.78 8.35 -57.99
CA SER A 74 -14.72 8.25 -56.53
C SER A 74 -15.53 7.15 -55.84
N ALA A 75 -16.41 6.44 -56.47
CA ALA A 75 -17.28 5.47 -55.77
C ALA A 75 -16.50 4.25 -55.26
N ASP A 76 -15.68 3.61 -56.11
CA ASP A 76 -14.93 2.41 -55.71
C ASP A 76 -13.82 2.73 -54.68
N ASN A 77 -13.09 3.81 -54.87
CA ASN A 77 -12.06 4.24 -53.95
C ASN A 77 -12.63 4.71 -52.57
N ARG A 78 -13.87 5.17 -52.54
CA ARG A 78 -14.55 5.59 -51.32
C ARG A 78 -14.97 4.38 -50.46
N ILE A 79 -15.50 3.35 -51.10
CA ILE A 79 -15.89 2.09 -50.47
C ILE A 79 -14.65 1.35 -49.95
N GLU A 80 -13.56 1.30 -50.70
CA GLU A 80 -12.32 0.68 -50.26
C GLU A 80 -11.66 1.41 -49.09
N ARG A 81 -11.65 2.75 -49.11
CA ARG A 81 -11.16 3.54 -47.98
C ARG A 81 -12.03 3.36 -46.73
N MET A 82 -13.34 3.33 -46.89
CA MET A 82 -14.28 3.09 -45.81
C MET A 82 -14.12 1.70 -45.20
N LYS A 83 -13.95 0.65 -46.07
CA LYS A 83 -13.63 -0.70 -45.64
C LYS A 83 -12.29 -0.80 -44.92
N ALA A 84 -11.25 -0.14 -45.43
CA ALA A 84 -9.93 -0.15 -44.80
C ALA A 84 -9.95 0.55 -43.43
N ARG A 85 -10.69 1.65 -43.28
CA ARG A 85 -10.88 2.35 -42.01
C ARG A 85 -11.71 1.53 -41.03
N TYR A 86 -12.78 0.93 -41.50
CA TYR A 86 -13.62 0.05 -40.68
C TYR A 86 -12.78 -1.12 -40.11
N ASN A 87 -12.01 -1.79 -41.01
CA ASN A 87 -11.12 -2.88 -40.57
C ASN A 87 -10.08 -2.40 -39.56
N LYS A 88 -9.51 -1.20 -39.75
CA LYS A 88 -8.56 -0.62 -38.80
C LYS A 88 -9.22 -0.33 -37.46
N ALA A 89 -10.42 0.26 -37.46
CA ALA A 89 -11.16 0.54 -36.22
C ALA A 89 -11.54 -0.77 -35.50
N ASN A 90 -11.96 -1.80 -36.24
CA ASN A 90 -12.28 -3.11 -35.67
C ASN A 90 -11.07 -3.77 -35.00
N VAL A 91 -9.89 -3.75 -35.65
CA VAL A 91 -8.64 -4.26 -35.07
C VAL A 91 -8.25 -3.46 -33.80
N ASN A 92 -8.46 -2.15 -33.80
CA ASN A 92 -8.19 -1.33 -32.63
C ASN A 92 -9.15 -1.62 -31.47
N VAL A 93 -10.43 -1.85 -31.75
CA VAL A 93 -11.43 -2.26 -30.75
C VAL A 93 -11.05 -3.62 -30.15
N GLU A 94 -10.65 -4.60 -30.96
CA GLU A 94 -10.20 -5.91 -30.49
C GLU A 94 -8.93 -5.80 -29.61
N ASN A 95 -7.96 -4.99 -30.01
CA ASN A 95 -6.76 -4.74 -29.23
C ASN A 95 -7.07 -4.07 -27.87
N ILE A 96 -8.00 -3.11 -27.87
CA ILE A 96 -8.46 -2.45 -26.67
C ILE A 96 -9.19 -3.43 -25.75
N ALA A 97 -10.09 -4.27 -26.30
CA ALA A 97 -10.80 -5.29 -25.54
C ALA A 97 -9.82 -6.26 -24.87
N THR A 98 -8.84 -6.78 -25.63
CA THR A 98 -7.79 -7.67 -25.07
C THR A 98 -6.96 -6.98 -23.98
N SER A 99 -6.62 -5.71 -24.19
CA SER A 99 -5.88 -4.92 -23.19
C SER A 99 -6.73 -4.71 -21.93
N LEU A 100 -8.01 -4.40 -22.05
CA LEU A 100 -8.93 -4.23 -20.93
C LEU A 100 -9.08 -5.53 -20.12
N GLU A 101 -9.16 -6.69 -20.77
CA GLU A 101 -9.16 -8.00 -20.09
C GLU A 101 -7.86 -8.21 -19.28
N GLY A 102 -6.71 -7.87 -19.86
CA GLY A 102 -5.43 -7.92 -19.18
C GLY A 102 -5.37 -7.03 -17.95
N TYR A 103 -5.86 -5.80 -18.06
CA TYR A 103 -5.93 -4.86 -16.92
C TYR A 103 -6.91 -5.33 -15.85
N GLN A 104 -8.07 -5.87 -16.24
CA GLN A 104 -9.01 -6.44 -15.27
C GLN A 104 -8.37 -7.57 -14.47
N ALA A 105 -7.65 -8.48 -15.14
CA ALA A 105 -6.92 -9.55 -14.47
C ALA A 105 -5.85 -9.01 -13.50
N GLN A 106 -5.17 -7.92 -13.87
CA GLN A 106 -4.20 -7.25 -13.00
C GLN A 106 -4.87 -6.59 -11.80
N LEU A 107 -5.95 -5.84 -12.00
CA LEU A 107 -6.71 -5.21 -10.90
C LEU A 107 -7.25 -6.22 -9.90
N LEU A 108 -7.71 -7.39 -10.36
CA LEU A 108 -8.13 -8.47 -9.46
C LEU A 108 -6.97 -9.03 -8.62
N LYS A 109 -5.76 -9.12 -9.19
CA LYS A 109 -4.54 -9.51 -8.45
C LYS A 109 -4.17 -8.45 -7.43
N ASP A 110 -4.27 -7.18 -7.80
CA ASP A 110 -3.95 -6.05 -6.92
C ASP A 110 -4.93 -5.98 -5.74
N VAL A 111 -6.23 -6.17 -5.95
CA VAL A 111 -7.24 -6.29 -4.89
C VAL A 111 -6.90 -7.44 -3.94
N ALA A 112 -6.57 -8.62 -4.46
CA ALA A 112 -6.19 -9.78 -3.63
C ALA A 112 -4.87 -9.54 -2.87
N MET A 113 -3.95 -8.79 -3.46
CA MET A 113 -2.72 -8.36 -2.79
C MET A 113 -3.02 -7.39 -1.65
N PHE A 114 -3.87 -6.39 -1.85
CA PHE A 114 -4.26 -5.43 -0.81
C PHE A 114 -5.00 -6.11 0.36
N ASP A 115 -5.81 -7.15 0.10
CA ASP A 115 -6.40 -7.94 1.18
C ASP A 115 -5.33 -8.62 2.04
N ARG A 116 -4.35 -9.26 1.42
CA ARG A 116 -3.22 -9.86 2.14
C ARG A 116 -2.41 -8.83 2.93
N LEU A 117 -2.16 -7.67 2.33
CA LEU A 117 -1.46 -6.58 2.99
C LEU A 117 -2.25 -6.07 4.21
N TYR A 118 -3.56 -5.95 4.10
CA TYR A 118 -4.41 -5.55 5.23
C TYR A 118 -4.35 -6.56 6.38
N ASP A 119 -4.45 -7.85 6.07
CA ASP A 119 -4.39 -8.92 7.06
C ASP A 119 -3.02 -8.99 7.76
N GLN A 120 -1.94 -8.86 6.99
CA GLN A 120 -0.58 -8.78 7.52
C GLN A 120 -0.39 -7.56 8.44
N ASN A 121 -0.84 -6.38 8.00
CA ASN A 121 -0.79 -5.18 8.83
C ASN A 121 -1.54 -5.35 10.15
N THR A 122 -2.70 -6.00 10.11
CA THR A 122 -3.49 -6.30 11.31
C THR A 122 -2.75 -7.26 12.25
N ALA A 123 -2.08 -8.27 11.72
CA ALA A 123 -1.28 -9.20 12.50
C ALA A 123 -0.09 -8.49 13.18
N TYR A 124 0.63 -7.65 12.46
CA TYR A 124 1.77 -6.88 12.99
C TYR A 124 1.32 -5.84 14.03
N PHE A 125 0.19 -5.17 13.81
CA PHE A 125 -0.40 -4.28 14.80
C PHE A 125 -0.67 -5.01 16.11
N ARG A 126 -1.26 -6.20 16.06
CA ARG A 126 -1.51 -7.03 17.26
C ARG A 126 -0.20 -7.44 17.94
N GLN A 127 0.77 -7.88 17.17
CA GLN A 127 2.08 -8.29 17.68
C GLN A 127 2.78 -7.12 18.39
N LEU A 128 2.85 -5.94 17.77
CA LEU A 128 3.42 -4.74 18.38
C LEU A 128 2.68 -4.35 19.66
N THR A 129 1.35 -4.46 19.66
CA THR A 129 0.54 -4.16 20.86
C THR A 129 0.90 -5.09 22.01
N LEU A 130 1.11 -6.38 21.76
CA LEU A 130 1.53 -7.34 22.78
C LEU A 130 2.94 -7.02 23.32
N TYR A 131 3.88 -6.66 22.44
CA TYR A 131 5.22 -6.22 22.87
C TYR A 131 5.15 -4.98 23.76
N ILE A 132 4.36 -3.98 23.37
CA ILE A 132 4.21 -2.73 24.15
C ILE A 132 3.62 -3.02 25.52
N ILE A 133 2.53 -3.78 25.62
CA ILE A 133 1.89 -4.12 26.89
C ILE A 133 2.86 -4.90 27.78
N ALA A 134 3.53 -5.92 27.25
CA ALA A 134 4.49 -6.71 28.02
C ALA A 134 5.68 -5.87 28.48
N GLY A 135 6.19 -4.98 27.62
CA GLY A 135 7.29 -4.09 27.96
C GLY A 135 6.92 -3.05 29.01
N GLU A 136 5.75 -2.45 28.92
CA GLU A 136 5.23 -1.50 29.94
C GLU A 136 5.08 -2.18 31.30
N GLU A 137 4.51 -3.37 31.34
CA GLU A 137 4.38 -4.15 32.56
C GLU A 137 5.75 -4.50 33.17
N LYS A 138 6.71 -4.92 32.33
CA LYS A 138 8.08 -5.19 32.81
C LYS A 138 8.75 -3.94 33.38
N LEU A 139 8.66 -2.80 32.68
CA LEU A 139 9.22 -1.54 33.08
C LEU A 139 8.64 -1.08 34.42
N GLN A 140 7.32 -1.18 34.55
CA GLN A 140 6.64 -0.82 35.80
C GLN A 140 7.10 -1.70 36.96
N ARG A 141 7.16 -3.02 36.77
CA ARG A 141 7.65 -3.97 37.82
C ARG A 141 9.07 -3.65 38.27
N VAL A 142 9.96 -3.33 37.34
CA VAL A 142 11.34 -2.99 37.69
C VAL A 142 11.40 -1.65 38.44
N ARG A 143 10.66 -0.63 37.98
CA ARG A 143 10.63 0.70 38.64
C ARG A 143 10.05 0.65 40.06
N GLU A 144 8.93 -0.09 40.23
CA GLU A 144 8.24 -0.16 41.53
C GLU A 144 8.88 -1.17 42.48
N GLY A 145 9.62 -2.15 41.99
CA GLY A 145 10.36 -3.14 42.77
C GLY A 145 11.83 -2.79 42.92
N GLU A 146 12.67 -3.42 42.08
CA GLU A 146 14.14 -3.41 42.17
C GLU A 146 14.75 -2.00 42.23
N LEU A 147 14.31 -1.08 41.35
CA LEU A 147 14.84 0.28 41.35
C LEU A 147 14.49 1.02 42.62
N LYS A 148 13.27 0.87 43.12
CA LYS A 148 12.84 1.52 44.38
C LYS A 148 13.62 0.96 45.59
N GLU A 149 13.89 -0.34 45.61
CA GLU A 149 14.71 -0.97 46.66
C GLU A 149 16.16 -0.48 46.62
N LEU A 150 16.77 -0.39 45.44
CA LEU A 150 18.13 0.14 45.28
C LEU A 150 18.23 1.60 45.66
N MET A 151 17.24 2.43 45.30
CA MET A 151 17.19 3.83 45.73
C MET A 151 17.07 4.00 47.27
N ALA A 152 16.22 3.20 47.91
CA ALA A 152 16.04 3.21 49.35
C ALA A 152 17.35 2.80 50.05
N LYS A 153 17.99 1.73 49.57
CA LYS A 153 19.27 1.25 50.09
C LYS A 153 20.38 2.30 49.96
N ALA A 154 20.48 2.97 48.80
CA ALA A 154 21.44 4.03 48.56
C ALA A 154 21.24 5.22 49.51
N ALA A 155 19.98 5.56 49.77
CA ALA A 155 19.62 6.63 50.71
C ALA A 155 19.97 6.28 52.18
N GLU A 156 19.83 5.00 52.57
CA GLU A 156 20.12 4.53 53.89
C GLU A 156 21.64 4.33 54.14
N SER A 157 22.33 3.72 53.17
CA SER A 157 23.75 3.41 53.28
C SER A 157 24.65 4.63 53.10
N GLY A 158 24.24 5.63 52.32
CA GLY A 158 25.08 6.73 51.87
C GLY A 158 26.29 6.31 51.02
N ASP A 159 26.33 5.05 50.60
CA ASP A 159 27.44 4.49 49.82
C ASP A 159 27.34 4.90 48.34
N ALA A 160 28.45 5.40 47.78
CA ALA A 160 28.55 5.79 46.38
C ALA A 160 28.32 4.62 45.44
N MET A 161 28.67 3.39 45.80
CA MET A 161 28.46 2.19 44.98
C MET A 161 26.97 1.82 44.91
N ASP A 162 26.22 1.95 46.00
CA ASP A 162 24.78 1.70 46.01
C ASP A 162 24.04 2.80 45.23
N ALA A 163 24.46 4.05 45.33
CA ALA A 163 23.94 5.15 44.49
C ALA A 163 24.23 4.93 43.01
N GLN A 164 25.42 4.45 42.64
CA GLN A 164 25.78 4.14 41.28
C GLN A 164 24.88 3.02 40.69
N LYS A 165 24.65 1.94 41.43
CA LYS A 165 23.76 0.84 41.00
C LYS A 165 22.33 1.32 40.75
N ALA A 166 21.80 2.17 41.63
CA ALA A 166 20.47 2.75 41.44
C ALA A 166 20.40 3.63 40.19
N ASN A 167 21.41 4.47 39.97
CA ASN A 167 21.50 5.32 38.78
C ASN A 167 21.64 4.51 37.47
N ASP A 168 22.44 3.45 37.49
CA ASP A 168 22.62 2.57 36.32
C ASP A 168 21.31 1.88 35.95
N LEU A 169 20.56 1.34 36.93
CA LEU A 169 19.26 0.72 36.67
C LEU A 169 18.23 1.77 36.22
N ALA A 170 18.23 2.97 36.78
CA ALA A 170 17.38 4.06 36.31
C ALA A 170 17.65 4.40 34.83
N ALA A 171 18.93 4.54 34.45
CA ALA A 171 19.34 4.80 33.08
C ALA A 171 18.94 3.66 32.11
N GLN A 172 18.95 2.42 32.59
CA GLN A 172 18.47 1.26 31.82
C GLN A 172 16.95 1.30 31.63
N CYS A 173 16.19 1.64 32.67
CA CYS A 173 14.74 1.85 32.57
C CYS A 173 14.39 2.94 31.54
N ASP A 174 15.12 4.07 31.55
CA ASP A 174 14.89 5.16 30.60
C ASP A 174 15.23 4.79 29.17
N ARG A 175 16.28 3.99 28.93
CA ARG A 175 16.59 3.44 27.60
C ARG A 175 15.49 2.50 27.11
N PHE A 176 14.98 1.65 28.00
CA PHE A 176 13.89 0.74 27.63
C PHE A 176 12.58 1.49 27.39
N GLU A 177 12.28 2.54 28.15
CA GLU A 177 11.14 3.40 27.91
C GLU A 177 11.18 4.07 26.53
N LYS A 178 12.36 4.55 26.09
CA LYS A 178 12.55 5.07 24.73
C LYS A 178 12.26 4.02 23.69
N LYS A 179 12.74 2.77 23.88
CA LYS A 179 12.42 1.67 22.98
C LYS A 179 10.92 1.39 22.90
N LEU A 180 10.20 1.42 24.02
CA LEU A 180 8.75 1.28 24.04
C LEU A 180 8.06 2.44 23.31
N HIS A 181 8.59 3.64 23.42
CA HIS A 181 8.09 4.78 22.66
C HIS A 181 8.23 4.56 21.16
N ASP A 182 9.38 4.08 20.68
CA ASP A 182 9.61 3.76 19.27
C ASP A 182 8.64 2.68 18.77
N LEU A 183 8.36 1.64 19.59
CA LEU A 183 7.36 0.63 19.25
C LEU A 183 5.94 1.24 19.14
N LYS A 184 5.59 2.18 20.02
CA LYS A 184 4.30 2.89 19.95
C LYS A 184 4.17 3.72 18.69
N LEU A 185 5.25 4.41 18.28
CA LEU A 185 5.26 5.16 17.01
C LEU A 185 5.10 4.22 15.81
N THR A 186 5.80 3.08 15.78
CA THR A 186 5.64 2.07 14.74
C THR A 186 4.21 1.53 14.68
N ARG A 187 3.60 1.26 15.84
CA ARG A 187 2.19 0.84 15.92
C ARG A 187 1.25 1.91 15.36
N GLN A 188 1.54 3.19 15.63
CA GLN A 188 0.75 4.30 15.08
C GLN A 188 0.80 4.35 13.55
N VAL A 189 1.97 4.11 12.96
CA VAL A 189 2.13 3.98 11.49
C VAL A 189 1.27 2.84 10.96
N SER A 190 1.34 1.65 11.56
CA SER A 190 0.50 0.50 11.19
C SER A 190 -1.00 0.83 11.22
N MET A 191 -1.44 1.56 12.25
CA MET A 191 -2.85 1.97 12.37
C MET A 191 -3.28 2.95 11.26
N GLN A 192 -2.38 3.85 10.84
CA GLN A 192 -2.65 4.80 9.77
C GLN A 192 -2.64 4.15 8.38
N MET A 193 -1.90 3.06 8.20
CA MET A 193 -1.83 2.34 6.92
C MET A 193 -3.11 1.56 6.62
N ALA A 194 -3.80 1.03 7.62
CA ALA A 194 -5.00 0.22 7.42
C ALA A 194 -6.09 0.90 6.56
N PRO A 195 -6.53 2.14 6.83
CA PRO A 195 -7.51 2.82 5.98
C PRO A 195 -6.95 3.18 4.60
N GLN A 196 -5.63 3.43 4.47
CA GLN A 196 -5.01 3.72 3.18
C GLN A 196 -5.02 2.49 2.26
N ILE A 197 -4.74 1.31 2.79
CA ILE A 197 -4.83 0.04 2.04
C ILE A 197 -6.27 -0.19 1.55
N ARG A 198 -7.26 0.04 2.42
CA ARG A 198 -8.68 -0.09 2.04
C ARG A 198 -9.11 0.93 0.99
N LEU A 199 -8.59 2.15 1.04
CA LEU A 199 -8.85 3.17 0.03
C LEU A 199 -8.30 2.74 -1.35
N LEU A 200 -7.07 2.22 -1.40
CA LEU A 200 -6.46 1.70 -2.62
C LEU A 200 -7.27 0.53 -3.18
N GLN A 201 -7.63 -0.43 -2.35
CA GLN A 201 -8.45 -1.58 -2.72
C GLN A 201 -9.81 -1.14 -3.31
N ASN A 202 -10.46 -0.16 -2.70
CA ASN A 202 -11.74 0.36 -3.18
C ASN A 202 -11.60 1.09 -4.52
N ASN A 203 -10.49 1.83 -4.72
CA ASN A 203 -10.20 2.49 -5.99
C ASN A 203 -10.02 1.46 -7.11
N ASP A 204 -9.22 0.43 -6.90
CA ASP A 204 -8.97 -0.63 -7.88
C ASP A 204 -10.25 -1.42 -8.20
N SER A 205 -11.08 -1.69 -7.19
CA SER A 205 -12.38 -2.33 -7.38
C SER A 205 -13.33 -1.47 -8.21
N SER A 206 -13.36 -0.15 -7.96
CA SER A 206 -14.20 0.80 -8.71
C SER A 206 -13.74 0.95 -10.16
N VAL A 207 -12.44 0.98 -10.41
CA VAL A 207 -11.84 1.02 -11.76
C VAL A 207 -12.16 -0.28 -12.51
N SER A 208 -12.03 -1.45 -11.87
CA SER A 208 -12.38 -2.75 -12.46
C SER A 208 -13.84 -2.79 -12.89
N TYR A 209 -14.76 -2.31 -12.05
CA TYR A 209 -16.19 -2.27 -12.38
C TYR A 209 -16.49 -1.33 -13.56
N THR A 210 -15.85 -0.18 -13.62
CA THR A 210 -16.01 0.79 -14.70
C THR A 210 -15.50 0.21 -16.03
N HIS A 211 -14.38 -0.51 -16.03
CA HIS A 211 -13.83 -1.19 -17.19
C HIS A 211 -14.73 -2.30 -17.69
N LEU A 212 -15.30 -3.12 -16.78
CA LEU A 212 -16.24 -4.17 -17.16
C LEU A 212 -17.45 -3.59 -17.90
N ARG A 213 -18.00 -2.50 -17.40
CA ARG A 213 -19.14 -1.82 -18.01
C ARG A 213 -18.79 -1.19 -19.37
N ALA A 214 -17.58 -0.66 -19.53
CA ALA A 214 -17.09 -0.16 -20.81
C ALA A 214 -16.95 -1.29 -21.84
N HIS A 215 -16.44 -2.45 -21.43
CA HIS A 215 -16.32 -3.64 -22.28
C HIS A 215 -17.69 -4.16 -22.74
N GLU A 216 -18.68 -4.24 -21.85
CA GLU A 216 -20.06 -4.61 -22.19
C GLU A 216 -20.68 -3.63 -23.19
N THR A 217 -20.39 -2.33 -23.06
CA THR A 217 -20.89 -1.30 -23.97
C THR A 217 -20.26 -1.43 -25.36
N LEU A 218 -18.95 -1.72 -25.43
CA LEU A 218 -18.22 -1.95 -26.69
C LEU A 218 -18.67 -3.24 -27.40
N ALA A 219 -19.02 -4.29 -26.66
CA ALA A 219 -19.52 -5.55 -27.22
C ALA A 219 -20.94 -5.44 -27.78
N ASN A 220 -21.71 -4.42 -27.40
CA ASN A 220 -23.08 -4.16 -27.83
C ASN A 220 -23.20 -3.08 -28.94
N LEU A 221 -22.08 -2.53 -29.42
CA LEU A 221 -21.98 -1.64 -30.59
C LEU A 221 -21.62 -2.41 -31.84
#